data_04748b37485af48084d59f399ff70b6f
#
_entry.id   04748b37485af48084d59f399ff70b6f
#
_cell.length_a   1.000
_cell.length_b   1.000
_cell.length_c   1.000
_cell.angle_alpha   90.00
_cell.angle_beta   90.00
_cell.angle_gamma   90.00
#
_symmetry.space_group_name_H-M   'P 1'
#
loop_
_entity.id
_entity.type
_entity.pdbx_description
1 polymer ?
#
loop_
_entity_poly.entity_id
_entity_poly.type
_entity_poly.pdbx_seq_one_letter_code
_entity_poly.pdbx_strand_id
1 'polypeptide(L)'
;MKKIIKVVLLFFTLNVHSQDSLTWKFKYSGYADFKTIKLPSGGKISNLFNNGTWEDSLGNYGKGYCYGLVESNNNKDGFFQFYCELSDQDKDKIFMKGSRKSEDQKAGVGNQTIIDGTGKWKKLVGASCIFGIKYVEEVLFSSQNCKFPGE
;
A
#
# COMPACT_ATOMS: atom_id res chain seq x y z
N MET A 1 -70.07 -21.49 -17.78
CA MET A 1 -68.71 -21.45 -18.40
C MET A 1 -67.82 -20.55 -17.56
N LYS A 2 -66.93 -21.12 -16.71
CA LYS A 2 -66.02 -20.38 -15.85
C LYS A 2 -64.66 -20.25 -16.55
N LYS A 3 -64.25 -19.00 -16.91
CA LYS A 3 -62.93 -18.71 -17.47
C LYS A 3 -61.91 -18.67 -16.34
N ILE A 4 -60.94 -19.56 -16.37
CA ILE A 4 -59.79 -19.58 -15.48
C ILE A 4 -58.70 -18.70 -16.09
N ILE A 5 -58.44 -17.55 -15.46
CA ILE A 5 -57.31 -16.70 -15.81
C ILE A 5 -56.07 -17.26 -15.15
N LYS A 6 -55.13 -17.80 -15.94
CA LYS A 6 -53.78 -18.18 -15.48
C LYS A 6 -52.93 -16.94 -15.39
N VAL A 7 -52.65 -16.49 -14.18
CA VAL A 7 -51.64 -15.45 -13.91
C VAL A 7 -50.25 -16.11 -13.92
N VAL A 8 -49.45 -15.82 -14.93
CA VAL A 8 -48.05 -16.23 -15.02
C VAL A 8 -47.23 -15.19 -14.28
N LEU A 9 -46.77 -15.48 -13.07
CA LEU A 9 -45.78 -14.67 -12.35
C LEU A 9 -44.41 -14.92 -12.97
N LEU A 10 -43.93 -13.96 -13.75
CA LEU A 10 -42.51 -13.93 -14.17
C LEU A 10 -41.65 -13.46 -13.00
N PHE A 11 -40.93 -14.38 -12.38
CA PHE A 11 -39.86 -14.06 -11.42
C PHE A 11 -38.64 -13.57 -12.21
N PHE A 12 -38.46 -12.26 -12.26
CA PHE A 12 -37.16 -11.67 -12.64
C PHE A 12 -36.19 -11.85 -11.49
N THR A 13 -35.32 -12.85 -11.57
CA THR A 13 -34.15 -12.96 -10.69
C THR A 13 -33.13 -11.89 -11.08
N LEU A 14 -33.11 -10.81 -10.32
CA LEU A 14 -32.04 -9.82 -10.38
C LEU A 14 -30.78 -10.51 -9.86
N ASN A 15 -29.91 -10.95 -10.77
CA ASN A 15 -28.54 -11.32 -10.43
C ASN A 15 -27.80 -10.03 -10.04
N VAL A 16 -27.82 -9.70 -8.75
CA VAL A 16 -26.90 -8.71 -8.18
C VAL A 16 -25.51 -9.32 -8.23
N HIS A 17 -24.77 -9.04 -9.30
CA HIS A 17 -23.34 -9.26 -9.30
C HIS A 17 -22.76 -8.25 -8.31
N SER A 18 -22.41 -8.75 -7.12
CA SER A 18 -21.47 -8.05 -6.26
C SER A 18 -20.17 -7.99 -7.04
N GLN A 19 -19.81 -6.83 -7.55
CA GLN A 19 -18.46 -6.55 -8.02
C GLN A 19 -17.57 -6.55 -6.78
N ASP A 20 -17.00 -7.70 -6.43
CA ASP A 20 -15.91 -7.75 -5.47
C ASP A 20 -14.76 -6.93 -6.08
N SER A 21 -14.54 -5.75 -5.53
CA SER A 21 -13.43 -4.89 -5.97
C SER A 21 -12.12 -5.68 -5.85
N LEU A 22 -11.44 -5.85 -6.98
CA LEU A 22 -10.22 -6.64 -7.05
C LEU A 22 -9.17 -5.94 -6.21
N THR A 23 -8.79 -6.54 -5.08
CA THR A 23 -7.79 -5.97 -4.17
C THR A 23 -6.50 -6.79 -4.24
N TRP A 24 -5.37 -6.09 -4.27
CA TRP A 24 -4.05 -6.67 -4.16
C TRP A 24 -3.48 -6.39 -2.76
N LYS A 25 -3.12 -7.44 -2.05
CA LYS A 25 -2.59 -7.35 -0.69
C LYS A 25 -1.18 -7.89 -0.66
N PHE A 26 -0.26 -7.16 -0.02
CA PHE A 26 1.08 -7.63 0.19
C PHE A 26 1.64 -7.22 1.56
N LYS A 27 2.64 -7.94 2.01
CA LYS A 27 3.40 -7.67 3.23
C LYS A 27 4.84 -7.39 2.85
N TYR A 28 5.46 -6.50 3.60
CA TYR A 28 6.86 -6.15 3.46
C TYR A 28 7.52 -6.17 4.83
N SER A 29 8.72 -6.73 4.91
CA SER A 29 9.57 -6.70 6.11
C SER A 29 10.99 -6.38 5.72
N GLY A 30 11.65 -5.52 6.49
CA GLY A 30 13.02 -5.12 6.17
C GLY A 30 13.69 -4.34 7.28
N TYR A 31 14.95 -4.06 7.10
CA TYR A 31 15.72 -3.21 7.98
C TYR A 31 15.63 -1.76 7.56
N ALA A 32 15.44 -0.88 8.55
CA ALA A 32 15.35 0.56 8.38
C ALA A 32 16.55 1.26 9.02
N ASP A 33 17.28 2.03 8.24
CA ASP A 33 18.37 2.90 8.69
C ASP A 33 17.93 4.36 8.62
N PHE A 34 18.03 5.08 9.74
CA PHE A 34 17.68 6.49 9.86
C PHE A 34 18.92 7.33 10.12
N LYS A 35 19.20 8.27 9.24
CA LYS A 35 20.23 9.31 9.48
C LYS A 35 19.56 10.63 9.78
N THR A 36 19.70 11.12 11.01
CA THR A 36 18.94 12.26 11.54
C THR A 36 19.80 13.48 11.77
N ILE A 37 19.36 14.62 11.27
CA ILE A 37 19.83 15.96 11.59
C ILE A 37 18.88 16.57 12.62
N LYS A 38 19.43 17.02 13.75
CA LYS A 38 18.65 17.76 14.77
C LYS A 38 18.83 19.26 14.51
N LEU A 39 17.71 19.98 14.46
CA LEU A 39 17.73 21.42 14.29
C LEU A 39 17.78 22.13 15.66
N PRO A 40 18.48 23.27 15.79
CA PRO A 40 18.50 24.05 17.04
C PRO A 40 17.10 24.47 17.53
N SER A 41 16.15 24.61 16.62
CA SER A 41 14.72 24.90 16.92
C SER A 41 13.96 23.71 17.53
N GLY A 42 14.60 22.54 17.70
CA GLY A 42 13.98 21.30 18.21
C GLY A 42 13.39 20.40 17.16
N GLY A 43 13.36 20.81 15.90
CA GLY A 43 12.94 19.95 14.77
C GLY A 43 13.98 18.88 14.43
N LYS A 44 13.56 17.88 13.64
CA LYS A 44 14.41 16.81 13.12
C LYS A 44 14.10 16.56 11.64
N ILE A 45 15.16 16.31 10.88
CA ILE A 45 15.07 15.85 9.50
C ILE A 45 15.81 14.52 9.43
N SER A 46 15.16 13.47 8.97
CA SER A 46 15.74 12.14 8.88
C SER A 46 15.60 11.58 7.48
N ASN A 47 16.71 11.13 6.92
CA ASN A 47 16.69 10.24 5.76
C ASN A 47 16.43 8.82 6.23
N LEU A 48 15.53 8.13 5.55
CA LEU A 48 15.28 6.70 5.69
C LEU A 48 15.87 5.98 4.49
N PHE A 49 16.67 4.96 4.75
CA PHE A 49 16.92 3.87 3.82
C PHE A 49 16.35 2.59 4.43
N ASN A 50 15.58 1.87 3.64
CA ASN A 50 15.00 0.60 4.06
C ASN A 50 15.24 -0.44 2.96
N ASN A 51 15.64 -1.65 3.34
CA ASN A 51 15.76 -2.78 2.44
C ASN A 51 15.15 -4.03 3.07
N GLY A 52 14.55 -4.89 2.24
CA GLY A 52 13.87 -6.06 2.77
C GLY A 52 13.26 -6.96 1.71
N THR A 53 12.33 -7.78 2.16
CA THR A 53 11.58 -8.75 1.35
C THR A 53 10.10 -8.49 1.43
N TRP A 54 9.38 -8.96 0.42
CA TRP A 54 7.94 -8.87 0.36
C TRP A 54 7.32 -10.14 -0.21
N GLU A 55 6.06 -10.34 0.11
CA GLU A 55 5.20 -11.40 -0.40
C GLU A 55 3.78 -10.86 -0.58
N ASP A 56 3.03 -11.39 -1.54
CA ASP A 56 1.65 -11.01 -1.79
C ASP A 56 0.64 -12.15 -1.65
N SER A 57 -0.64 -11.80 -1.71
CA SER A 57 -1.74 -12.75 -1.63
C SER A 57 -1.90 -13.63 -2.87
N LEU A 58 -1.15 -13.38 -3.94
CA LEU A 58 -1.18 -14.13 -5.20
C LEU A 58 0.01 -15.09 -5.35
N GLY A 59 0.86 -15.18 -4.32
CA GLY A 59 2.03 -16.05 -4.29
C GLY A 59 3.29 -15.45 -4.93
N ASN A 60 3.27 -14.14 -5.25
CA ASN A 60 4.50 -13.46 -5.65
C ASN A 60 5.31 -13.06 -4.42
N TYR A 61 6.61 -13.05 -4.56
CA TYR A 61 7.57 -12.67 -3.53
C TYR A 61 8.81 -12.05 -4.14
N GLY A 62 9.57 -11.35 -3.32
CA GLY A 62 10.79 -10.73 -3.81
C GLY A 62 11.48 -9.87 -2.78
N LYS A 63 12.31 -8.96 -3.27
CA LYS A 63 13.05 -8.00 -2.48
C LYS A 63 12.71 -6.58 -2.91
N GLY A 64 13.01 -5.63 -2.02
CA GLY A 64 12.82 -4.22 -2.34
C GLY A 64 13.59 -3.31 -1.43
N TYR A 65 13.65 -2.06 -1.82
CA TYR A 65 14.22 -1.00 -1.02
C TYR A 65 13.40 0.27 -1.16
N CYS A 66 13.47 1.11 -0.14
CA CYS A 66 12.80 2.39 -0.11
C CYS A 66 13.76 3.48 0.37
N TYR A 67 13.62 4.66 -0.21
CA TYR A 67 14.22 5.89 0.26
C TYR A 67 13.11 6.83 0.73
N GLY A 68 13.32 7.49 1.86
CA GLY A 68 12.33 8.40 2.41
C GLY A 68 12.93 9.57 3.15
N LEU A 69 12.11 10.60 3.30
CA LEU A 69 12.40 11.79 4.11
C LEU A 69 11.33 11.92 5.18
N VAL A 70 11.79 12.06 6.42
CA VAL A 70 10.93 12.34 7.57
C VAL A 70 11.27 13.72 8.12
N GLU A 71 10.29 14.60 8.18
CA GLU A 71 10.41 15.91 8.80
C GLU A 71 9.49 15.99 10.01
N SER A 72 10.00 16.44 11.14
CA SER A 72 9.21 16.69 12.35
C SER A 72 9.58 18.01 12.98
N ASN A 73 8.60 18.82 13.34
CA ASN A 73 8.77 20.07 14.06
C ASN A 73 8.29 19.91 15.50
N ASN A 74 9.19 20.08 16.47
CA ASN A 74 8.90 20.19 17.91
C ASN A 74 7.86 19.17 18.44
N ASN A 75 8.02 17.89 18.06
CA ASN A 75 7.11 16.79 18.40
C ASN A 75 5.67 16.93 17.85
N LYS A 76 5.44 17.80 16.88
CA LYS A 76 4.15 17.93 16.21
C LYS A 76 4.27 17.50 14.75
N ASP A 77 3.28 16.74 14.30
CA ASP A 77 2.98 16.38 12.89
C ASP A 77 4.21 16.08 12.02
N GLY A 78 4.82 14.94 12.22
CA GLY A 78 5.83 14.44 11.31
C GLY A 78 5.23 14.18 9.91
N PHE A 79 5.86 14.68 8.87
CA PHE A 79 5.55 14.30 7.50
C PHE A 79 6.60 13.31 7.02
N PHE A 80 6.14 12.18 6.48
CA PHE A 80 6.99 11.16 5.91
C PHE A 80 6.60 10.90 4.47
N GLN A 81 7.55 11.02 3.56
CA GLN A 81 7.40 10.68 2.16
C GLN A 81 8.49 9.71 1.75
N PHE A 82 8.13 8.72 0.93
CA PHE A 82 9.07 7.71 0.47
C PHE A 82 8.77 7.23 -0.94
N TYR A 83 9.80 6.65 -1.56
CA TYR A 83 9.75 5.96 -2.84
C TYR A 83 10.36 4.57 -2.67
N CYS A 84 9.74 3.55 -3.28
CA CYS A 84 10.20 2.17 -3.23
C CYS A 84 10.35 1.59 -4.63
N GLU A 85 11.35 0.75 -4.79
CA GLU A 85 11.46 -0.22 -5.86
C GLU A 85 11.33 -1.62 -5.26
N LEU A 86 10.37 -2.40 -5.73
CA LEU A 86 10.21 -3.82 -5.42
C LEU A 86 10.52 -4.63 -6.67
N SER A 87 11.26 -5.73 -6.52
CA SER A 87 11.53 -6.68 -7.60
C SER A 87 11.00 -8.04 -7.20
N ASP A 88 10.26 -8.71 -8.09
CA ASP A 88 9.73 -10.03 -7.84
C ASP A 88 10.70 -11.17 -8.23
N GLN A 89 10.26 -12.42 -8.10
CA GLN A 89 11.00 -13.63 -8.45
C GLN A 89 11.36 -13.70 -9.95
N ASP A 90 10.58 -13.05 -10.83
CA ASP A 90 10.77 -13.02 -12.28
C ASP A 90 11.61 -11.80 -12.71
N LYS A 91 12.08 -10.97 -11.75
CA LYS A 91 12.80 -9.71 -11.92
C LYS A 91 11.94 -8.57 -12.49
N ASP A 92 10.63 -8.74 -12.55
CA ASP A 92 9.73 -7.64 -12.82
C ASP A 92 9.66 -6.69 -11.63
N LYS A 93 9.44 -5.39 -11.90
CA LYS A 93 9.56 -4.31 -10.91
C LYS A 93 8.26 -3.57 -10.69
N ILE A 94 8.10 -3.09 -9.46
CA ILE A 94 7.03 -2.18 -9.04
C ILE A 94 7.69 -0.96 -8.43
N PHE A 95 7.26 0.23 -8.85
CA PHE A 95 7.71 1.50 -8.29
C PHE A 95 6.54 2.17 -7.56
N MET A 96 6.80 2.59 -6.33
CA MET A 96 5.77 3.14 -5.45
C MET A 96 6.21 4.47 -4.87
N LYS A 97 5.25 5.36 -4.68
CA LYS A 97 5.38 6.59 -3.90
C LYS A 97 4.38 6.55 -2.76
N GLY A 98 4.81 6.81 -1.55
CA GLY A 98 3.92 6.85 -0.40
C GLY A 98 4.20 8.01 0.54
N SER A 99 3.22 8.29 1.39
CA SER A 99 3.35 9.28 2.45
C SER A 99 2.47 8.93 3.64
N ARG A 100 2.88 9.42 4.81
CA ARG A 100 2.04 9.41 6.01
C ARG A 100 2.25 10.66 6.84
N LYS A 101 1.23 11.06 7.57
CA LYS A 101 1.34 11.98 8.68
C LYS A 101 1.27 11.13 9.95
N SER A 102 2.22 11.26 10.84
CA SER A 102 2.20 10.52 12.11
C SER A 102 3.07 11.22 13.13
N GLU A 103 2.54 11.40 14.31
CA GLU A 103 3.30 11.83 15.49
C GLU A 103 4.17 10.68 16.02
N ASP A 104 3.73 9.44 15.83
CA ASP A 104 4.47 8.24 16.22
C ASP A 104 5.33 7.73 15.06
N GLN A 105 6.65 7.81 15.22
CA GLN A 105 7.60 7.24 14.27
C GLN A 105 7.61 5.70 14.29
N LYS A 106 7.11 5.06 15.38
CA LYS A 106 7.16 3.61 15.56
C LYS A 106 6.06 2.86 14.86
N ALA A 107 4.92 3.50 14.61
CA ALA A 107 3.78 2.90 13.94
C ALA A 107 2.99 3.95 13.18
N GLY A 108 2.15 3.54 12.23
CA GLY A 108 1.23 4.44 11.56
C GLY A 108 0.58 3.85 10.32
N VAL A 109 -0.39 4.60 9.83
CA VAL A 109 -1.12 4.30 8.59
C VAL A 109 -0.84 5.42 7.60
N GLY A 110 -0.70 5.07 6.33
CA GLY A 110 -0.48 6.03 5.26
C GLY A 110 -1.06 5.55 3.94
N ASN A 111 -0.84 6.36 2.91
CA ASN A 111 -1.28 6.07 1.56
C ASN A 111 -0.06 5.96 0.63
N GLN A 112 -0.17 5.09 -0.35
CA GLN A 112 0.83 4.97 -1.41
C GLN A 112 0.14 4.71 -2.75
N THR A 113 0.85 5.02 -3.82
CA THR A 113 0.39 4.82 -5.20
C THR A 113 1.48 4.09 -5.95
N ILE A 114 1.08 3.14 -6.80
CA ILE A 114 1.98 2.51 -7.76
C ILE A 114 2.17 3.51 -8.91
N ILE A 115 3.38 4.02 -9.07
CA ILE A 115 3.70 5.08 -10.05
C ILE A 115 4.28 4.54 -11.34
N ASP A 116 4.86 3.34 -11.31
CA ASP A 116 5.38 2.65 -12.49
C ASP A 116 5.52 1.14 -12.22
N GLY A 117 5.72 0.34 -13.28
CA GLY A 117 5.91 -1.10 -13.20
C GLY A 117 6.41 -1.72 -14.50
N THR A 118 7.05 -2.89 -14.39
CA THR A 118 7.45 -3.70 -15.55
C THR A 118 6.61 -4.99 -15.63
N GLY A 119 6.65 -5.66 -16.77
CA GLY A 119 6.00 -6.95 -17.00
C GLY A 119 4.55 -6.98 -16.53
N LYS A 120 4.22 -7.94 -15.66
CA LYS A 120 2.88 -8.15 -15.12
C LYS A 120 2.37 -7.01 -14.22
N TRP A 121 3.27 -6.18 -13.68
CA TRP A 121 2.94 -5.10 -12.75
C TRP A 121 2.47 -3.81 -13.44
N LYS A 122 2.65 -3.69 -14.76
CA LYS A 122 2.17 -2.52 -15.54
C LYS A 122 0.68 -2.27 -15.34
N LYS A 123 -0.12 -3.32 -15.18
CA LYS A 123 -1.57 -3.23 -14.96
C LYS A 123 -1.95 -2.62 -13.61
N LEU A 124 -1.02 -2.51 -12.65
CA LEU A 124 -1.24 -1.90 -11.35
C LEU A 124 -0.83 -0.42 -11.29
N VAL A 125 -0.26 0.14 -12.35
CA VAL A 125 0.11 1.56 -12.37
C VAL A 125 -1.12 2.42 -12.17
N GLY A 126 -1.06 3.34 -11.20
CA GLY A 126 -2.19 4.15 -10.74
C GLY A 126 -2.99 3.54 -9.58
N ALA A 127 -2.74 2.28 -9.21
CA ALA A 127 -3.41 1.68 -8.05
C ALA A 127 -3.08 2.46 -6.77
N SER A 128 -4.12 2.69 -5.96
CA SER A 128 -4.02 3.34 -4.65
C SER A 128 -4.03 2.31 -3.55
N CYS A 129 -3.10 2.43 -2.62
CA CYS A 129 -2.94 1.52 -1.50
C CYS A 129 -3.03 2.26 -0.17
N ILE A 130 -3.64 1.63 0.82
CA ILE A 130 -3.50 1.99 2.23
C ILE A 130 -2.47 1.03 2.83
N PHE A 131 -1.49 1.57 3.55
CA PHE A 131 -0.51 0.76 4.27
C PHE A 131 -0.55 1.02 5.78
N GLY A 132 -0.35 -0.05 6.55
CA GLY A 132 -0.03 0.02 7.96
C GLY A 132 1.43 -0.38 8.18
N ILE A 133 2.14 0.32 9.06
CA ILE A 133 3.55 0.10 9.34
C ILE A 133 3.80 0.09 10.85
N LYS A 134 4.71 -0.76 11.29
CA LYS A 134 5.26 -0.76 12.65
C LYS A 134 6.73 -1.13 12.63
N TYR A 135 7.46 -0.66 13.61
CA TYR A 135 8.86 -0.99 13.84
C TYR A 135 9.01 -1.78 15.14
N VAL A 136 9.87 -2.79 15.09
CA VAL A 136 10.39 -3.48 16.26
C VAL A 136 11.89 -3.35 16.17
N GLU A 137 12.45 -2.47 16.98
CA GLU A 137 13.84 -2.01 16.86
C GLU A 137 14.08 -1.44 15.44
N GLU A 138 15.05 -1.95 14.70
CA GLU A 138 15.37 -1.54 13.33
C GLU A 138 14.56 -2.30 12.27
N VAL A 139 13.72 -3.26 12.69
CA VAL A 139 12.94 -4.08 11.75
C VAL A 139 11.59 -3.44 11.50
N LEU A 140 11.33 -3.17 10.25
CA LEU A 140 10.06 -2.66 9.74
C LEU A 140 9.17 -3.80 9.30
N PHE A 141 7.90 -3.75 9.72
CA PHE A 141 6.82 -4.60 9.23
C PHE A 141 5.73 -3.73 8.63
N SER A 142 5.31 -4.06 7.42
CA SER A 142 4.25 -3.32 6.75
C SER A 142 3.28 -4.25 6.05
N SER A 143 2.00 -3.87 6.07
CA SER A 143 0.94 -4.55 5.33
C SER A 143 0.21 -3.54 4.47
N GLN A 144 -0.04 -3.89 3.21
CA GLN A 144 -0.67 -3.03 2.23
C GLN A 144 -1.93 -3.68 1.67
N ASN A 145 -2.89 -2.82 1.39
CA ASN A 145 -4.12 -3.17 0.69
C ASN A 145 -4.36 -2.16 -0.43
N CYS A 146 -4.30 -2.63 -1.67
CA CYS A 146 -4.36 -1.82 -2.87
C CYS A 146 -5.65 -2.08 -3.64
N LYS A 147 -6.27 -1.02 -4.13
CA LYS A 147 -7.36 -1.08 -5.12
C LYS A 147 -6.78 -0.94 -6.51
N PHE A 148 -7.30 -1.73 -7.46
CA PHE A 148 -6.87 -1.62 -8.86
C PHE A 148 -7.27 -0.26 -9.46
N PRO A 149 -6.52 0.24 -10.46
CA PRO A 149 -6.89 1.48 -11.15
C PRO A 149 -8.24 1.34 -11.85
N GLY A 150 -9.10 2.36 -11.71
CA GLY A 150 -10.38 2.40 -12.41
C GLY A 150 -11.56 1.72 -11.71
N GLU A 151 -11.38 1.28 -10.47
CA GLU A 151 -12.46 0.76 -9.62
C GLU A 151 -12.85 1.73 -8.48
#